data_9fe1124ad0b1aa4b3fb421964bc017e9
#
_entry.id   9fe1124ad0b1aa4b3fb421964bc017e9
#
_cell.length_a   1.000
_cell.length_b   1.000
_cell.length_c   1.000
_cell.angle_alpha   90.00
_cell.angle_beta   90.00
_cell.angle_gamma   90.00
#
_symmetry.space_group_name_H-M   'P 1'
#
loop_
_entity.id
_entity.type
_entity.pdbx_description
1 polymer ?
#
loop_
_entity_poly.entity_id
_entity_poly.type
_entity_poly.pdbx_seq_one_letter_code
_entity_poly.pdbx_strand_id
1 'polypeptide(L)'
;DLVRRLLDAEAEGSTALDVEPAEIAGDWGQALTGLAAGAAQPVQPRPLVHFSDGTQTFLQSWRGYATERAIAAQLLRRLAAAPGQTAATGIDSALAQLFPGAAPDDRQVLAARTALSQRVVLVTGGPGTGKTYTLARILALLLSLAEGRPPRIGLAAPTGKAADRMREAIRDSIEKLPDTFRPHAETIRRAAQGSTTLHSLLGYNPSTGNCARNAASPLPCDVLILDEASMIDVFQWRALLDALPDAPHTRLIVLGDPFQLESVGAGDVLYQLVASPALAAARVELVKTRRFDGRPHIRELAEALAAHDARRATQLLRSVEDAPPAAGLSWCRTVAAQNTW
;
A
#
# COMPACT_ATOMS: atom_id res chain seq x y z
N ASP A 1 -17.18 27.70 12.25
CA ASP A 1 -16.61 26.66 13.14
C ASP A 1 -16.39 25.33 12.43
N LEU A 2 -17.36 24.79 11.69
CA LEU A 2 -17.22 23.53 10.94
C LEU A 2 -16.09 23.54 9.90
N VAL A 3 -15.90 24.65 9.18
CA VAL A 3 -14.80 24.77 8.21
C VAL A 3 -13.45 24.69 8.90
N ARG A 4 -13.31 25.28 10.08
CA ARG A 4 -12.10 25.21 10.89
C ARG A 4 -11.86 23.78 11.36
N ARG A 5 -12.88 23.11 11.89
CA ARG A 5 -12.81 21.69 12.30
C ARG A 5 -12.43 20.78 11.12
N LEU A 6 -12.95 21.03 9.91
CA LEU A 6 -12.57 20.29 8.72
C LEU A 6 -11.10 20.51 8.35
N LEU A 7 -10.63 21.76 8.39
CA LEU A 7 -9.22 22.07 8.10
C LEU A 7 -8.28 21.46 9.15
N ASP A 8 -8.68 21.47 10.43
CA ASP A 8 -7.92 20.82 11.50
C ASP A 8 -7.89 19.28 11.27
N ALA A 9 -9.01 18.66 10.91
CA ALA A 9 -9.08 17.24 10.59
C ALA A 9 -8.24 16.88 9.36
N GLU A 10 -8.24 17.71 8.30
CA GLU A 10 -7.36 17.50 7.13
C GLU A 10 -5.88 17.63 7.51
N ALA A 11 -5.54 18.56 8.43
CA ALA A 11 -4.17 18.70 8.96
C ALA A 11 -3.74 17.50 9.81
N GLU A 12 -4.67 16.82 10.47
CA GLU A 12 -4.47 15.58 11.24
C GLU A 12 -4.53 14.30 10.38
N GLY A 13 -4.67 14.44 9.07
CA GLY A 13 -4.63 13.31 8.12
C GLY A 13 -5.99 12.76 7.70
N SER A 14 -7.10 13.30 8.21
CA SER A 14 -8.45 12.94 7.75
C SER A 14 -8.79 13.60 6.42
N THR A 15 -9.57 12.91 5.57
CA THR A 15 -10.13 13.52 4.34
C THR A 15 -11.53 14.07 4.56
N ALA A 16 -12.22 13.63 5.62
CA ALA A 16 -13.59 14.03 5.94
C ALA A 16 -13.76 14.23 7.45
N LEU A 17 -14.70 15.10 7.81
CA LEU A 17 -15.13 15.35 9.17
C LEU A 17 -16.50 14.69 9.39
N ASP A 18 -16.64 13.88 10.44
CA ASP A 18 -17.94 13.38 10.91
C ASP A 18 -18.72 14.53 11.56
N VAL A 19 -19.95 14.72 11.13
CA VAL A 19 -20.80 15.84 11.58
C VAL A 19 -22.23 15.38 11.84
N GLU A 20 -22.85 15.99 12.83
CA GLU A 20 -24.29 15.78 13.05
C GLU A 20 -25.10 16.47 11.95
N PRO A 21 -26.20 15.87 11.46
CA PRO A 21 -27.06 16.48 10.43
C PRO A 21 -27.55 17.89 10.79
N ALA A 22 -27.72 18.18 12.07
CA ALA A 22 -28.13 19.48 12.57
C ALA A 22 -27.04 20.56 12.37
N GLU A 23 -25.77 20.18 12.38
CA GLU A 23 -24.64 21.12 12.19
C GLU A 23 -24.57 21.66 10.75
N ILE A 24 -25.06 20.88 9.77
CA ILE A 24 -25.09 21.27 8.36
C ILE A 24 -26.46 21.81 7.91
N ALA A 25 -27.45 21.87 8.79
CA ALA A 25 -28.80 22.35 8.47
C ALA A 25 -28.89 23.87 8.30
N GLY A 26 -27.80 24.62 8.52
CA GLY A 26 -27.74 26.08 8.36
C GLY A 26 -27.73 26.55 6.91
N ASP A 27 -27.84 27.87 6.71
CA ASP A 27 -27.68 28.48 5.38
C ASP A 27 -26.19 28.57 5.01
N TRP A 28 -25.76 27.66 4.18
CA TRP A 28 -24.40 27.62 3.60
C TRP A 28 -24.30 28.34 2.26
N GLY A 29 -25.40 28.88 1.76
CA GLY A 29 -25.44 29.54 0.47
C GLY A 29 -24.90 28.67 -0.68
N GLN A 30 -23.88 29.18 -1.38
CA GLN A 30 -23.21 28.41 -2.46
C GLN A 30 -21.98 27.61 -1.99
N ALA A 31 -21.69 27.55 -0.71
CA ALA A 31 -20.48 26.91 -0.19
C ALA A 31 -20.63 25.39 -0.07
N LEU A 32 -21.84 24.87 0.15
CA LEU A 32 -22.09 23.47 0.46
C LEU A 32 -22.97 22.79 -0.61
N THR A 33 -22.59 21.59 -1.01
CA THR A 33 -23.39 20.71 -1.87
C THR A 33 -23.71 19.42 -1.11
N GLY A 34 -25.00 19.09 -1.00
CA GLY A 34 -25.45 17.79 -0.54
C GLY A 34 -25.39 16.75 -1.65
N LEU A 35 -24.86 15.58 -1.37
CA LEU A 35 -24.84 14.45 -2.28
C LEU A 35 -25.59 13.28 -1.65
N ALA A 36 -26.54 12.71 -2.36
CA ALA A 36 -27.13 11.43 -2.00
C ALA A 36 -26.10 10.30 -2.23
N ALA A 37 -26.18 9.24 -1.44
CA ALA A 37 -25.36 8.05 -1.63
C ALA A 37 -25.47 7.54 -3.08
N GLY A 38 -24.32 7.40 -3.76
CA GLY A 38 -24.28 6.97 -5.16
C GLY A 38 -24.62 8.05 -6.21
N ALA A 39 -24.83 9.31 -5.82
CA ALA A 39 -25.15 10.38 -6.76
C ALA A 39 -23.98 10.67 -7.73
N ALA A 40 -24.35 11.05 -8.95
CA ALA A 40 -23.41 11.61 -9.91
C ALA A 40 -22.80 12.93 -9.39
N GLN A 41 -21.64 13.31 -9.92
CA GLN A 41 -21.02 14.59 -9.57
C GLN A 41 -21.97 15.76 -9.84
N PRO A 42 -22.04 16.77 -8.96
CA PRO A 42 -22.84 17.96 -9.21
C PRO A 42 -22.35 18.71 -10.46
N VAL A 43 -23.27 19.32 -11.18
CA VAL A 43 -22.98 20.09 -12.39
C VAL A 43 -22.07 21.30 -12.10
N GLN A 44 -22.15 21.85 -10.87
CA GLN A 44 -21.28 22.92 -10.40
C GLN A 44 -20.69 22.52 -9.04
N PRO A 45 -19.40 22.21 -8.98
CA PRO A 45 -18.74 21.86 -7.72
C PRO A 45 -18.68 23.10 -6.80
N ARG A 46 -19.05 22.89 -5.54
CA ARG A 46 -18.91 23.88 -4.46
C ARG A 46 -17.71 23.51 -3.59
N PRO A 47 -17.15 24.47 -2.83
CA PRO A 47 -15.95 24.21 -2.02
C PRO A 47 -16.10 23.04 -1.05
N LEU A 48 -17.29 22.86 -0.50
CA LEU A 48 -17.61 21.83 0.47
C LEU A 48 -18.69 20.88 -0.05
N VAL A 49 -18.58 19.63 0.39
CA VAL A 49 -19.52 18.56 0.09
C VAL A 49 -19.91 17.88 1.39
N HIS A 50 -21.21 17.61 1.58
CA HIS A 50 -21.65 16.68 2.60
C HIS A 50 -22.35 15.47 1.97
N PHE A 51 -22.19 14.31 2.55
CA PHE A 51 -22.84 13.08 2.14
C PHE A 51 -23.09 12.18 3.37
N SER A 52 -23.99 11.23 3.24
CA SER A 52 -24.26 10.24 4.27
C SER A 52 -24.11 8.84 3.71
N ASP A 53 -23.54 7.93 4.49
CA ASP A 53 -23.47 6.50 4.18
C ASP A 53 -24.72 5.73 4.68
N GLY A 54 -25.68 6.43 5.30
CA GLY A 54 -26.88 5.88 5.91
C GLY A 54 -26.79 5.73 7.43
N THR A 55 -25.61 5.84 8.01
CA THR A 55 -25.37 5.80 9.46
C THR A 55 -24.77 7.10 9.99
N GLN A 56 -23.86 7.68 9.24
CA GLN A 56 -23.14 8.90 9.60
C GLN A 56 -23.22 9.93 8.46
N THR A 57 -23.04 11.19 8.81
CA THR A 57 -22.96 12.30 7.85
C THR A 57 -21.56 12.89 7.88
N PHE A 58 -20.99 13.05 6.71
CA PHE A 58 -19.62 13.52 6.52
C PHE A 58 -19.60 14.86 5.82
N LEU A 59 -18.71 15.73 6.25
CA LEU A 59 -18.35 16.97 5.59
C LEU A 59 -16.93 16.85 5.05
N GLN A 60 -16.73 17.21 3.78
CA GLN A 60 -15.44 17.07 3.10
C GLN A 60 -15.19 18.26 2.17
N SER A 61 -13.91 18.59 1.91
CA SER A 61 -13.60 19.50 0.82
C SER A 61 -13.95 18.85 -0.54
N TRP A 62 -14.43 19.66 -1.49
CA TRP A 62 -14.67 19.17 -2.85
C TRP A 62 -13.42 18.53 -3.47
N ARG A 63 -12.26 19.11 -3.18
CA ARG A 63 -10.97 18.58 -3.67
C ARG A 63 -10.71 17.18 -3.14
N GLY A 64 -10.90 16.95 -1.85
CA GLY A 64 -10.73 15.63 -1.23
C GLY A 64 -11.70 14.62 -1.82
N TYR A 65 -12.99 14.94 -1.80
CA TYR A 65 -14.07 14.11 -2.35
C TYR A 65 -13.83 13.71 -3.82
N ALA A 66 -13.54 14.70 -4.69
CA ALA A 66 -13.29 14.44 -6.10
C ALA A 66 -12.03 13.58 -6.32
N THR A 67 -11.02 13.74 -5.48
CA THR A 67 -9.80 12.96 -5.53
C THR A 67 -10.05 11.50 -5.16
N GLU A 68 -10.73 11.23 -4.05
CA GLU A 68 -11.10 9.87 -3.64
C GLU A 68 -11.97 9.16 -4.68
N ARG A 69 -13.00 9.85 -5.18
CA ARG A 69 -13.88 9.32 -6.23
C ARG A 69 -13.10 8.94 -7.49
N ALA A 70 -12.13 9.75 -7.86
CA ALA A 70 -11.32 9.48 -9.05
C ALA A 70 -10.35 8.32 -8.83
N ILE A 71 -9.76 8.18 -7.63
CA ILE A 71 -8.95 7.01 -7.25
C ILE A 71 -9.82 5.75 -7.35
N ALA A 72 -10.98 5.73 -6.70
CA ALA A 72 -11.89 4.60 -6.71
C ALA A 72 -12.31 4.20 -8.13
N ALA A 73 -12.71 5.17 -8.96
CA ALA A 73 -13.11 4.92 -10.35
C ALA A 73 -11.98 4.33 -11.19
N GLN A 74 -10.74 4.81 -11.03
CA GLN A 74 -9.59 4.30 -11.76
C GLN A 74 -9.21 2.87 -11.32
N LEU A 75 -9.25 2.59 -10.02
CA LEU A 75 -8.96 1.26 -9.49
C LEU A 75 -10.03 0.25 -9.92
N LEU A 76 -11.32 0.57 -9.77
CA LEU A 76 -12.41 -0.29 -10.19
C LEU A 76 -12.36 -0.60 -11.69
N ARG A 77 -12.07 0.39 -12.55
CA ARG A 77 -11.87 0.17 -13.98
C ARG A 77 -10.74 -0.81 -14.26
N ARG A 78 -9.62 -0.71 -13.55
CA ARG A 78 -8.48 -1.62 -13.71
C ARG A 78 -8.77 -3.03 -13.20
N LEU A 79 -9.57 -3.16 -12.14
CA LEU A 79 -10.01 -4.46 -11.60
C LEU A 79 -11.01 -5.16 -12.54
N ALA A 80 -11.90 -4.40 -13.17
CA ALA A 80 -12.88 -4.95 -14.12
C ALA A 80 -12.23 -5.45 -15.42
N ALA A 81 -11.07 -4.90 -15.79
CA ALA A 81 -10.34 -5.30 -16.99
C ALA A 81 -9.39 -6.45 -16.65
N ALA A 82 -9.68 -7.66 -17.12
CA ALA A 82 -8.74 -8.77 -17.01
C ALA A 82 -7.39 -8.40 -17.63
N PRO A 83 -6.25 -8.74 -17.01
CA PRO A 83 -4.96 -8.65 -17.68
C PRO A 83 -5.00 -9.56 -18.91
N GLY A 84 -4.39 -9.11 -20.01
CA GLY A 84 -4.27 -9.95 -21.22
C GLY A 84 -3.81 -11.36 -20.82
N GLN A 85 -4.46 -12.37 -21.36
CA GLN A 85 -4.23 -13.78 -20.97
C GLN A 85 -2.75 -14.11 -21.08
N THR A 86 -2.13 -14.39 -19.96
CA THR A 86 -0.84 -15.07 -19.94
C THR A 86 -1.14 -16.55 -20.23
N ALA A 87 -0.55 -17.11 -21.26
CA ALA A 87 -0.74 -18.52 -21.62
C ALA A 87 -0.55 -19.40 -20.37
N ALA A 88 -1.59 -20.14 -20.01
CA ALA A 88 -1.68 -20.82 -18.71
C ALA A 88 -0.75 -22.04 -18.55
N THR A 89 -0.06 -22.47 -19.62
CA THR A 89 0.84 -23.62 -19.58
C THR A 89 2.14 -23.30 -18.85
N GLY A 90 2.41 -24.02 -17.77
CA GLY A 90 3.67 -23.92 -17.03
C GLY A 90 3.63 -23.04 -15.77
N ILE A 91 2.53 -22.33 -15.49
CA ILE A 91 2.43 -21.46 -14.29
C ILE A 91 2.64 -22.26 -13.00
N ASP A 92 2.00 -23.42 -12.86
CA ASP A 92 2.12 -24.25 -11.66
C ASP A 92 3.54 -24.78 -11.46
N SER A 93 4.19 -25.18 -12.55
CA SER A 93 5.60 -25.61 -12.51
C SER A 93 6.52 -24.46 -12.14
N ALA A 94 6.31 -23.27 -12.69
CA ALA A 94 7.08 -22.06 -12.36
C ALA A 94 6.90 -21.67 -10.89
N LEU A 95 5.67 -21.72 -10.37
CA LEU A 95 5.38 -21.42 -8.96
C LEU A 95 6.01 -22.46 -8.03
N ALA A 96 5.94 -23.75 -8.35
CA ALA A 96 6.58 -24.80 -7.56
C ALA A 96 8.11 -24.62 -7.47
N GLN A 97 8.73 -24.16 -8.56
CA GLN A 97 10.17 -23.85 -8.58
C GLN A 97 10.50 -22.57 -7.79
N LEU A 98 9.69 -21.51 -7.96
CA LEU A 98 9.92 -20.23 -7.28
C LEU A 98 9.67 -20.30 -5.76
N PHE A 99 8.76 -21.16 -5.31
CA PHE A 99 8.39 -21.35 -3.92
C PHE A 99 8.52 -22.82 -3.50
N PRO A 100 9.74 -23.37 -3.44
CA PRO A 100 9.96 -24.78 -3.18
C PRO A 100 9.41 -25.19 -1.81
N GLY A 101 8.63 -26.26 -1.78
CA GLY A 101 7.98 -26.77 -0.57
C GLY A 101 6.81 -25.95 -0.03
N ALA A 102 6.41 -24.90 -0.71
CA ALA A 102 5.20 -24.14 -0.36
C ALA A 102 3.95 -24.91 -0.79
N ALA A 103 2.92 -24.90 0.07
CA ALA A 103 1.61 -25.41 -0.30
C ALA A 103 0.92 -24.47 -1.32
N PRO A 104 -0.03 -24.99 -2.13
CA PRO A 104 -0.74 -24.15 -3.13
C PRO A 104 -1.49 -22.96 -2.55
N ASP A 105 -1.91 -23.05 -1.27
CA ASP A 105 -2.58 -22.02 -0.50
C ASP A 105 -1.62 -21.12 0.30
N ASP A 106 -0.31 -21.33 0.16
CA ASP A 106 0.68 -20.42 0.77
C ASP A 106 0.48 -19.00 0.26
N ARG A 107 0.47 -18.04 1.18
CA ARG A 107 0.18 -16.64 0.88
C ARG A 107 1.13 -16.02 -0.15
N GLN A 108 2.40 -16.45 -0.18
CA GLN A 108 3.37 -15.98 -1.16
C GLN A 108 3.07 -16.53 -2.56
N VAL A 109 2.65 -17.80 -2.65
CA VAL A 109 2.17 -18.41 -3.91
C VAL A 109 0.90 -17.73 -4.39
N LEU A 110 -0.06 -17.48 -3.49
CA LEU A 110 -1.28 -16.75 -3.82
C LEU A 110 -0.99 -15.33 -4.33
N ALA A 111 -0.04 -14.61 -3.72
CA ALA A 111 0.35 -13.28 -4.18
C ALA A 111 0.92 -13.32 -5.62
N ALA A 112 1.73 -14.33 -5.94
CA ALA A 112 2.26 -14.52 -7.28
C ALA A 112 1.17 -14.88 -8.30
N ARG A 113 0.21 -15.73 -7.94
CA ARG A 113 -0.96 -16.04 -8.79
C ARG A 113 -1.84 -14.81 -9.01
N THR A 114 -2.11 -14.04 -7.96
CA THR A 114 -2.89 -12.80 -8.03
C THR A 114 -2.21 -11.79 -8.96
N ALA A 115 -0.87 -11.67 -8.92
CA ALA A 115 -0.13 -10.80 -9.82
C ALA A 115 -0.21 -11.19 -11.30
N LEU A 116 -0.51 -12.46 -11.61
CA LEU A 116 -0.79 -12.90 -12.98
C LEU A 116 -2.22 -12.59 -13.42
N SER A 117 -3.19 -12.71 -12.50
CA SER A 117 -4.63 -12.64 -12.80
C SER A 117 -5.24 -11.26 -12.60
N GLN A 118 -4.54 -10.33 -11.94
CA GLN A 118 -5.06 -8.99 -11.61
C GLN A 118 -4.13 -7.90 -12.14
N ARG A 119 -4.73 -6.76 -12.53
CA ARG A 119 -3.98 -5.55 -12.91
C ARG A 119 -3.58 -4.69 -11.71
N VAL A 120 -4.28 -4.83 -10.60
CA VAL A 120 -3.95 -4.19 -9.32
C VAL A 120 -3.81 -5.29 -8.30
N VAL A 121 -2.72 -5.30 -7.56
CA VAL A 121 -2.42 -6.32 -6.53
C VAL A 121 -1.95 -5.62 -5.27
N LEU A 122 -2.59 -5.94 -4.16
CA LEU A 122 -2.20 -5.47 -2.82
C LEU A 122 -1.54 -6.63 -2.08
N VAL A 123 -0.26 -6.53 -1.80
CA VAL A 123 0.49 -7.51 -0.98
C VAL A 123 0.82 -6.85 0.35
N THR A 124 0.03 -7.14 1.34
CA THR A 124 0.17 -6.55 2.68
C THR A 124 0.84 -7.51 3.65
N GLY A 125 1.27 -6.99 4.79
CA GLY A 125 1.84 -7.78 5.88
C GLY A 125 2.85 -6.99 6.69
N GLY A 126 3.01 -7.39 7.93
CA GLY A 126 3.93 -6.75 8.86
C GLY A 126 5.41 -6.86 8.46
N PRO A 127 6.29 -6.26 9.24
CA PRO A 127 7.73 -6.34 9.02
C PRO A 127 8.23 -7.79 9.06
N GLY A 128 9.05 -8.19 8.07
CA GLY A 128 9.66 -9.53 8.04
C GLY A 128 8.76 -10.65 7.53
N THR A 129 7.57 -10.35 6.98
CA THR A 129 6.68 -11.35 6.36
C THR A 129 7.15 -11.83 4.99
N GLY A 130 8.19 -11.20 4.44
CA GLY A 130 8.77 -11.59 3.15
C GLY A 130 8.16 -10.89 1.94
N LYS A 131 7.59 -9.68 2.10
CA LYS A 131 7.05 -8.87 0.98
C LYS A 131 8.04 -8.75 -0.16
N THR A 132 9.27 -8.32 0.10
CA THR A 132 10.29 -8.12 -0.93
C THR A 132 10.80 -9.45 -1.53
N TYR A 133 10.89 -10.50 -0.72
CA TYR A 133 11.19 -11.85 -1.20
C TYR A 133 10.12 -12.33 -2.21
N THR A 134 8.85 -12.14 -1.86
CA THR A 134 7.71 -12.47 -2.72
C THR A 134 7.72 -11.62 -3.99
N LEU A 135 8.00 -10.31 -3.87
CA LEU A 135 8.10 -9.39 -4.99
C LEU A 135 9.15 -9.84 -6.02
N ALA A 136 10.36 -10.19 -5.59
CA ALA A 136 11.42 -10.64 -6.51
C ALA A 136 10.97 -11.89 -7.32
N ARG A 137 10.20 -12.78 -6.69
CA ARG A 137 9.65 -13.97 -7.35
C ARG A 137 8.49 -13.65 -8.29
N ILE A 138 7.62 -12.71 -7.91
CA ILE A 138 6.58 -12.20 -8.81
C ILE A 138 7.21 -11.58 -10.06
N LEU A 139 8.26 -10.78 -9.91
CA LEU A 139 8.96 -10.18 -11.05
C LEU A 139 9.62 -11.24 -11.93
N ALA A 140 10.29 -12.22 -11.33
CA ALA A 140 10.87 -13.34 -12.07
C ALA A 140 9.81 -14.14 -12.84
N LEU A 141 8.65 -14.38 -12.23
CA LEU A 141 7.52 -15.06 -12.87
C LEU A 141 6.94 -14.24 -14.04
N LEU A 142 6.71 -12.94 -13.83
CA LEU A 142 6.20 -12.06 -14.89
C LEU A 142 7.16 -11.96 -16.08
N LEU A 143 8.46 -11.94 -15.81
CA LEU A 143 9.50 -11.92 -16.87
C LEU A 143 9.60 -13.27 -17.60
N SER A 144 9.47 -14.39 -16.90
CA SER A 144 9.55 -15.72 -17.50
C SER A 144 8.36 -16.07 -18.40
N LEU A 145 7.19 -15.47 -18.11
CA LEU A 145 5.95 -15.68 -18.86
C LEU A 145 5.71 -14.59 -19.91
N ALA A 146 6.64 -13.62 -20.03
CA ALA A 146 6.49 -12.56 -21.01
C ALA A 146 6.76 -13.06 -22.42
N GLU A 147 5.78 -12.91 -23.30
CA GLU A 147 5.93 -13.18 -24.72
C GLU A 147 6.48 -11.93 -25.45
N GLY A 148 7.58 -12.10 -26.17
CA GLY A 148 8.21 -11.03 -26.93
C GLY A 148 9.05 -10.09 -26.07
N ARG A 149 8.72 -8.78 -26.00
CA ARG A 149 9.50 -7.80 -25.26
C ARG A 149 9.28 -7.94 -23.74
N PRO A 150 10.35 -8.01 -22.93
CA PRO A 150 10.21 -8.03 -21.49
C PRO A 150 9.50 -6.75 -20.97
N PRO A 151 8.64 -6.86 -19.96
CA PRO A 151 7.94 -5.73 -19.39
C PRO A 151 8.92 -4.73 -18.76
N ARG A 152 8.65 -3.45 -18.97
CA ARG A 152 9.37 -2.35 -18.31
C ARG A 152 8.87 -2.24 -16.87
N ILE A 153 9.79 -2.39 -15.92
CA ILE A 153 9.49 -2.42 -14.50
C ILE A 153 9.89 -1.07 -13.89
N GLY A 154 8.94 -0.40 -13.25
CA GLY A 154 9.18 0.77 -12.42
C GLY A 154 9.06 0.40 -10.94
N LEU A 155 9.93 0.97 -10.09
CA LEU A 155 9.88 0.79 -8.65
C LEU A 155 9.91 2.16 -7.96
N ALA A 156 8.97 2.37 -7.05
CA ALA A 156 8.91 3.59 -6.26
C ALA A 156 8.56 3.32 -4.79
N ALA A 157 8.99 4.24 -3.94
CA ALA A 157 8.63 4.29 -2.53
C ALA A 157 8.36 5.74 -2.11
N PRO A 158 7.69 6.01 -0.98
CA PRO A 158 7.40 7.38 -0.55
C PRO A 158 8.67 8.17 -0.19
N THR A 159 9.71 7.51 0.31
CA THR A 159 10.96 8.15 0.75
C THR A 159 12.19 7.56 0.08
N GLY A 160 13.28 8.34 0.00
CA GLY A 160 14.58 7.86 -0.53
C GLY A 160 15.10 6.65 0.27
N LYS A 161 15.01 6.71 1.61
CA LYS A 161 15.44 5.61 2.48
C LYS A 161 14.64 4.32 2.22
N ALA A 162 13.35 4.42 1.95
CA ALA A 162 12.52 3.26 1.60
C ALA A 162 12.92 2.70 0.21
N ALA A 163 13.16 3.57 -0.78
CA ALA A 163 13.62 3.16 -2.10
C ALA A 163 14.99 2.45 -2.03
N ASP A 164 15.92 2.94 -1.21
CA ASP A 164 17.23 2.30 -1.01
C ASP A 164 17.10 0.93 -0.34
N ARG A 165 16.27 0.82 0.71
CA ARG A 165 15.99 -0.46 1.38
C ARG A 165 15.35 -1.47 0.44
N MET A 166 14.40 -1.04 -0.38
CA MET A 166 13.77 -1.89 -1.40
C MET A 166 14.82 -2.40 -2.40
N ARG A 167 15.73 -1.53 -2.86
CA ARG A 167 16.84 -1.90 -3.77
C ARG A 167 17.73 -2.98 -3.17
N GLU A 168 18.19 -2.80 -1.94
CA GLU A 168 19.03 -3.77 -1.22
C GLU A 168 18.31 -5.10 -1.02
N ALA A 169 17.07 -5.07 -0.55
CA ALA A 169 16.28 -6.27 -0.28
C ALA A 169 15.94 -7.06 -1.57
N ILE A 170 15.72 -6.37 -2.69
CA ILE A 170 15.54 -7.02 -4.01
C ILE A 170 16.86 -7.67 -4.43
N ARG A 171 18.00 -7.00 -4.31
CA ARG A 171 19.30 -7.56 -4.62
C ARG A 171 19.55 -8.86 -3.86
N ASP A 172 19.33 -8.85 -2.55
CA ASP A 172 19.51 -10.05 -1.70
C ASP A 172 18.51 -11.18 -2.04
N SER A 173 17.33 -10.81 -2.54
CA SER A 173 16.30 -11.76 -2.95
C SER A 173 16.57 -12.40 -4.32
N ILE A 174 17.20 -11.67 -5.21
CA ILE A 174 17.60 -12.16 -6.54
C ILE A 174 18.64 -13.29 -6.41
N GLU A 175 19.59 -13.17 -5.49
CA GLU A 175 20.62 -14.19 -5.25
C GLU A 175 20.02 -15.53 -4.79
N LYS A 176 18.80 -15.50 -4.28
CA LYS A 176 18.03 -16.70 -3.82
C LYS A 176 17.04 -17.20 -4.87
N LEU A 177 17.07 -16.69 -6.09
CA LEU A 177 16.23 -17.20 -7.16
C LEU A 177 16.75 -18.57 -7.63
N PRO A 178 15.85 -19.50 -7.97
CA PRO A 178 16.22 -20.77 -8.60
C PRO A 178 16.96 -20.54 -9.92
N ASP A 179 17.85 -21.47 -10.28
CA ASP A 179 18.71 -21.36 -11.47
C ASP A 179 17.91 -21.09 -12.76
N THR A 180 16.75 -21.71 -12.89
CA THR A 180 15.83 -21.51 -14.03
C THR A 180 15.43 -20.05 -14.23
N PHE A 181 15.36 -19.25 -13.14
CA PHE A 181 14.95 -17.85 -13.16
C PHE A 181 16.13 -16.85 -13.11
N ARG A 182 17.37 -17.35 -12.97
CA ARG A 182 18.59 -16.51 -13.00
C ARG A 182 18.75 -15.66 -14.26
N PRO A 183 18.33 -16.09 -15.47
CA PRO A 183 18.38 -15.21 -16.63
C PRO A 183 17.62 -13.88 -16.47
N HIS A 184 16.58 -13.85 -15.61
CA HIS A 184 15.80 -12.65 -15.33
C HIS A 184 16.40 -11.75 -14.24
N ALA A 185 17.38 -12.26 -13.47
CA ALA A 185 17.98 -11.56 -12.34
C ALA A 185 18.57 -10.20 -12.73
N GLU A 186 19.24 -10.11 -13.88
CA GLU A 186 19.84 -8.86 -14.34
C GLU A 186 18.78 -7.80 -14.69
N THR A 187 17.69 -8.18 -15.31
CA THR A 187 16.56 -7.28 -15.61
C THR A 187 15.95 -6.75 -14.32
N ILE A 188 15.74 -7.60 -13.31
CA ILE A 188 15.22 -7.20 -12.01
C ILE A 188 16.21 -6.30 -11.28
N ARG A 189 17.52 -6.60 -11.36
CA ARG A 189 18.58 -5.78 -10.75
C ARG A 189 18.61 -4.38 -11.35
N ARG A 190 18.54 -4.25 -12.67
CA ARG A 190 18.47 -2.93 -13.35
C ARG A 190 17.23 -2.16 -12.95
N ALA A 191 16.08 -2.81 -12.89
CA ALA A 191 14.85 -2.18 -12.40
C ALA A 191 15.02 -1.69 -10.95
N ALA A 192 15.60 -2.51 -10.07
CA ALA A 192 15.86 -2.13 -8.68
C ALA A 192 16.86 -0.97 -8.56
N GLN A 193 17.89 -0.91 -9.40
CA GLN A 193 18.80 0.23 -9.45
C GLN A 193 18.11 1.54 -9.84
N GLY A 194 17.05 1.47 -10.65
CA GLY A 194 16.20 2.59 -11.02
C GLY A 194 15.13 2.95 -9.99
N SER A 195 15.09 2.27 -8.83
CA SER A 195 14.12 2.61 -7.77
C SER A 195 14.33 4.03 -7.26
N THR A 196 13.23 4.75 -7.05
CA THR A 196 13.25 6.16 -6.72
C THR A 196 12.08 6.55 -5.81
N THR A 197 12.02 7.80 -5.37
CA THR A 197 10.85 8.28 -4.65
C THR A 197 9.67 8.48 -5.59
N LEU A 198 8.44 8.36 -5.06
CA LEU A 198 7.23 8.59 -5.85
C LEU A 198 7.23 10.00 -6.47
N HIS A 199 7.62 11.03 -5.73
CA HIS A 199 7.77 12.39 -6.24
C HIS A 199 8.74 12.47 -7.44
N SER A 200 9.89 11.83 -7.32
CA SER A 200 10.90 11.79 -8.37
C SER A 200 10.40 11.03 -9.60
N LEU A 201 9.72 9.88 -9.40
CA LEU A 201 9.12 9.08 -10.47
C LEU A 201 8.09 9.89 -11.27
N LEU A 202 7.25 10.67 -10.58
CA LEU A 202 6.23 11.51 -11.17
C LEU A 202 6.79 12.81 -11.75
N GLY A 203 8.04 13.17 -11.46
CA GLY A 203 8.64 14.46 -11.83
C GLY A 203 7.89 15.62 -11.16
N TYR A 204 7.62 15.48 -9.85
CA TYR A 204 6.94 16.51 -9.06
C TYR A 204 7.80 17.76 -8.96
N ASN A 205 7.19 18.90 -9.27
CA ASN A 205 7.81 20.23 -9.14
C ASN A 205 7.20 20.94 -7.93
N PRO A 206 7.96 21.13 -6.83
CA PRO A 206 7.46 21.77 -5.62
C PRO A 206 7.05 23.24 -5.80
N SER A 207 7.62 23.94 -6.78
CA SER A 207 7.29 25.36 -7.06
C SER A 207 5.92 25.53 -7.71
N THR A 208 5.47 24.55 -8.48
CA THR A 208 4.17 24.61 -9.20
C THR A 208 3.13 23.65 -8.64
N GLY A 209 3.55 22.68 -7.79
CA GLY A 209 2.69 21.60 -7.30
C GLY A 209 2.29 20.57 -8.37
N ASN A 210 2.87 20.63 -9.57
CA ASN A 210 2.50 19.78 -10.69
C ASN A 210 3.47 18.61 -10.87
N CYS A 211 2.96 17.52 -11.46
CA CYS A 211 3.74 16.37 -11.88
C CYS A 211 3.95 16.41 -13.41
N ALA A 212 5.19 16.13 -13.85
CA ALA A 212 5.51 15.99 -15.27
C ALA A 212 4.86 14.74 -15.88
N ARG A 213 4.65 13.69 -15.07
CA ARG A 213 3.93 12.47 -15.45
C ARG A 213 2.46 12.58 -15.07
N ASN A 214 1.60 12.32 -16.03
CA ASN A 214 0.14 12.42 -15.91
C ASN A 214 -0.52 11.66 -17.08
N ALA A 215 -1.85 11.77 -17.23
CA ALA A 215 -2.58 11.06 -18.29
C ALA A 215 -2.12 11.43 -19.72
N ALA A 216 -1.64 12.66 -19.94
CA ALA A 216 -1.11 13.09 -21.25
C ALA A 216 0.35 12.66 -21.47
N SER A 217 1.09 12.44 -20.41
CA SER A 217 2.49 11.97 -20.43
C SER A 217 2.69 10.84 -19.42
N PRO A 218 2.17 9.63 -19.69
CA PRO A 218 2.17 8.53 -18.72
C PRO A 218 3.56 8.01 -18.42
N LEU A 219 3.66 7.26 -17.34
CA LEU A 219 4.89 6.57 -16.93
C LEU A 219 5.28 5.53 -17.99
N PRO A 220 6.55 5.46 -18.38
CA PRO A 220 7.02 4.50 -19.36
C PRO A 220 7.24 3.11 -18.74
N CYS A 221 6.25 2.55 -18.04
CA CYS A 221 6.33 1.25 -17.38
C CYS A 221 5.12 0.38 -17.71
N ASP A 222 5.36 -0.93 -17.71
CA ASP A 222 4.35 -1.96 -17.90
C ASP A 222 3.98 -2.62 -16.56
N VAL A 223 4.91 -2.64 -15.60
CA VAL A 223 4.70 -3.08 -14.21
C VAL A 223 5.24 -2.00 -13.27
N LEU A 224 4.39 -1.46 -12.43
CA LEU A 224 4.79 -0.50 -11.39
C LEU A 224 4.68 -1.16 -10.02
N ILE A 225 5.77 -1.11 -9.27
CA ILE A 225 5.85 -1.54 -7.87
C ILE A 225 5.87 -0.31 -6.99
N LEU A 226 5.02 -0.31 -5.97
CA LEU A 226 4.94 0.73 -4.98
C LEU A 226 5.15 0.09 -3.61
N ASP A 227 6.25 0.43 -2.94
CA ASP A 227 6.57 -0.09 -1.61
C ASP A 227 6.29 0.95 -0.52
N GLU A 228 6.09 0.51 0.71
CA GLU A 228 5.72 1.35 1.88
C GLU A 228 4.53 2.26 1.59
N ALA A 229 3.49 1.71 0.95
CA ALA A 229 2.36 2.48 0.43
C ALA A 229 1.46 3.09 1.51
N SER A 230 1.59 2.69 2.79
CA SER A 230 0.90 3.31 3.93
C SER A 230 1.27 4.79 4.13
N MET A 231 2.45 5.20 3.69
CA MET A 231 2.94 6.58 3.83
C MET A 231 2.50 7.51 2.67
N ILE A 232 1.70 7.03 1.73
CA ILE A 232 1.31 7.76 0.52
C ILE A 232 -0.07 8.37 0.73
N ASP A 233 -0.16 9.69 0.63
CA ASP A 233 -1.41 10.44 0.79
C ASP A 233 -2.35 10.33 -0.41
N VAL A 234 -3.59 10.79 -0.24
CA VAL A 234 -4.65 10.70 -1.25
C VAL A 234 -4.29 11.45 -2.54
N PHE A 235 -3.59 12.59 -2.47
CA PHE A 235 -3.22 13.37 -3.65
C PHE A 235 -2.07 12.71 -4.42
N GLN A 236 -1.13 12.12 -3.72
CA GLN A 236 -0.05 11.34 -4.32
C GLN A 236 -0.59 10.07 -5.01
N TRP A 237 -1.56 9.38 -4.38
CA TRP A 237 -2.26 8.26 -5.01
C TRP A 237 -2.98 8.68 -6.29
N ARG A 238 -3.65 9.81 -6.27
CA ARG A 238 -4.32 10.36 -7.45
C ARG A 238 -3.32 10.65 -8.56
N ALA A 239 -2.24 11.36 -8.26
CA ALA A 239 -1.20 11.70 -9.24
C ALA A 239 -0.55 10.44 -9.83
N LEU A 240 -0.29 9.42 -9.01
CA LEU A 240 0.22 8.13 -9.45
C LEU A 240 -0.72 7.45 -10.45
N LEU A 241 -2.00 7.33 -10.10
CA LEU A 241 -2.99 6.66 -10.95
C LEU A 241 -3.23 7.42 -12.26
N ASP A 242 -3.20 8.76 -12.24
CA ASP A 242 -3.28 9.58 -13.44
C ASP A 242 -2.07 9.39 -14.37
N ALA A 243 -0.89 9.14 -13.79
CA ALA A 243 0.34 8.89 -14.54
C ALA A 243 0.51 7.42 -14.99
N LEU A 244 -0.21 6.50 -14.38
CA LEU A 244 -0.09 5.07 -14.70
C LEU A 244 -0.80 4.75 -16.02
N PRO A 245 -0.12 4.15 -17.03
CA PRO A 245 -0.74 3.81 -18.30
C PRO A 245 -1.99 2.95 -18.12
N ASP A 246 -3.04 3.23 -18.89
CA ASP A 246 -4.27 2.43 -18.89
C ASP A 246 -4.26 1.37 -20.02
N ALA A 247 -3.12 0.72 -20.20
CA ALA A 247 -2.99 -0.38 -21.14
C ALA A 247 -3.36 -1.72 -20.46
N PRO A 248 -3.94 -2.68 -21.19
CA PRO A 248 -4.39 -3.97 -20.63
C PRO A 248 -3.29 -4.75 -19.91
N HIS A 249 -2.04 -4.62 -20.34
CA HIS A 249 -0.88 -5.30 -19.76
C HIS A 249 -0.26 -4.54 -18.57
N THR A 250 -0.69 -3.30 -18.31
CA THR A 250 -0.15 -2.53 -17.18
C THR A 250 -0.61 -3.08 -15.85
N ARG A 251 0.33 -3.33 -14.95
CA ARG A 251 0.09 -3.83 -13.59
C ARG A 251 0.60 -2.85 -12.54
N LEU A 252 -0.16 -2.72 -11.46
CA LEU A 252 0.23 -2.01 -10.25
C LEU A 252 0.32 -3.02 -9.10
N ILE A 253 1.50 -3.20 -8.55
CA ILE A 253 1.76 -4.06 -7.38
C ILE A 253 2.10 -3.16 -6.21
N VAL A 254 1.24 -3.16 -5.21
CA VAL A 254 1.34 -2.32 -4.02
C VAL A 254 1.79 -3.18 -2.85
N LEU A 255 2.87 -2.79 -2.22
CA LEU A 255 3.39 -3.40 -1.01
C LEU A 255 3.24 -2.41 0.15
N GLY A 256 2.88 -2.90 1.31
CA GLY A 256 2.77 -2.07 2.50
C GLY A 256 2.26 -2.85 3.70
N ASP A 257 2.14 -2.12 4.79
CA ASP A 257 1.55 -2.61 6.02
C ASP A 257 0.48 -1.60 6.44
N PRO A 258 -0.81 -1.97 6.38
CA PRO A 258 -1.90 -1.04 6.68
C PRO A 258 -1.97 -0.62 8.15
N PHE A 259 -1.18 -1.26 9.03
CA PHE A 259 -1.11 -0.96 10.47
C PHE A 259 0.19 -0.23 10.85
N GLN A 260 1.04 0.12 9.89
CA GLN A 260 2.18 1.00 10.11
C GLN A 260 1.76 2.48 10.07
N LEU A 261 2.73 3.35 10.40
CA LEU A 261 2.51 4.80 10.39
C LEU A 261 1.84 5.26 9.10
N GLU A 262 0.76 5.97 9.27
CA GLU A 262 -0.03 6.60 8.21
C GLU A 262 0.77 7.70 7.49
N SER A 263 0.24 8.17 6.38
CA SER A 263 0.81 9.31 5.67
C SER A 263 0.74 10.57 6.52
N VAL A 264 1.71 11.47 6.35
CA VAL A 264 1.67 12.80 6.97
C VAL A 264 0.59 13.68 6.30
N GLY A 265 0.25 13.38 5.05
CA GLY A 265 -0.82 14.04 4.30
C GLY A 265 -2.17 13.35 4.52
N ALA A 266 -3.24 14.00 4.06
CA ALA A 266 -4.60 13.51 4.26
C ALA A 266 -4.85 12.16 3.55
N GLY A 267 -5.57 11.28 4.24
CA GLY A 267 -6.10 10.02 3.74
C GLY A 267 -5.21 8.80 3.97
N ASP A 268 -5.76 7.82 4.67
CA ASP A 268 -5.17 6.48 4.82
C ASP A 268 -5.65 5.57 3.67
N VAL A 269 -5.13 5.84 2.49
CA VAL A 269 -5.62 5.16 1.26
C VAL A 269 -5.32 3.67 1.30
N LEU A 270 -4.14 3.24 1.76
CA LEU A 270 -3.81 1.82 1.81
C LEU A 270 -4.76 1.04 2.71
N TYR A 271 -5.06 1.56 3.91
CA TYR A 271 -6.00 0.94 4.82
C TYR A 271 -7.40 0.81 4.19
N GLN A 272 -7.90 1.89 3.59
CA GLN A 272 -9.19 1.90 2.91
C GLN A 272 -9.25 0.89 1.73
N LEU A 273 -8.17 0.78 0.95
CA LEU A 273 -8.07 -0.20 -0.13
C LEU A 273 -8.09 -1.63 0.41
N VAL A 274 -7.38 -1.88 1.51
CA VAL A 274 -7.33 -3.19 2.16
C VAL A 274 -8.68 -3.54 2.79
N ALA A 275 -9.40 -2.59 3.36
CA ALA A 275 -10.73 -2.80 3.94
C ALA A 275 -11.82 -2.98 2.87
N SER A 276 -11.59 -2.51 1.63
CA SER A 276 -12.61 -2.51 0.58
C SER A 276 -12.94 -3.93 0.08
N PRO A 277 -14.23 -4.35 0.13
CA PRO A 277 -14.67 -5.63 -0.43
C PRO A 277 -14.41 -5.74 -1.94
N ALA A 278 -14.44 -4.63 -2.67
CA ALA A 278 -14.20 -4.60 -4.12
C ALA A 278 -12.77 -5.05 -4.50
N LEU A 279 -11.81 -4.93 -3.58
CA LEU A 279 -10.42 -5.33 -3.77
C LEU A 279 -10.09 -6.70 -3.15
N ALA A 280 -11.07 -7.42 -2.60
CA ALA A 280 -10.82 -8.70 -1.91
C ALA A 280 -10.08 -9.72 -2.79
N ALA A 281 -10.41 -9.82 -4.08
CA ALA A 281 -9.75 -10.72 -5.02
C ALA A 281 -8.34 -10.26 -5.44
N ALA A 282 -8.01 -9.01 -5.23
CA ALA A 282 -6.71 -8.40 -5.57
C ALA A 282 -5.79 -8.27 -4.35
N ARG A 283 -6.25 -8.66 -3.16
CA ARG A 283 -5.54 -8.52 -1.89
C ARG A 283 -5.00 -9.84 -1.39
N VAL A 284 -3.74 -9.85 -1.02
CA VAL A 284 -3.10 -10.98 -0.33
C VAL A 284 -2.32 -10.47 0.87
N GLU A 285 -2.64 -10.97 2.05
CA GLU A 285 -1.95 -10.66 3.29
C GLU A 285 -0.92 -11.75 3.61
N LEU A 286 0.33 -11.34 3.81
CA LEU A 286 1.41 -12.22 4.24
C LEU A 286 1.47 -12.23 5.78
N VAL A 287 1.07 -13.33 6.39
CA VAL A 287 0.95 -13.44 7.85
C VAL A 287 2.16 -14.08 8.54
N LYS A 288 2.94 -14.91 7.83
CA LYS A 288 4.09 -15.59 8.43
C LYS A 288 5.29 -14.64 8.50
N THR A 289 5.68 -14.24 9.71
CA THR A 289 6.92 -13.48 9.91
C THR A 289 8.10 -14.41 10.13
N ARG A 290 9.19 -14.17 9.39
CA ARG A 290 10.48 -14.88 9.58
C ARG A 290 11.50 -14.05 10.38
N ARG A 291 11.17 -12.80 10.68
CA ARG A 291 12.08 -11.87 11.36
C ARG A 291 12.41 -12.31 12.77
N PHE A 292 11.51 -13.08 13.39
CA PHE A 292 11.64 -13.53 14.78
C PHE A 292 11.90 -15.04 14.87
N ASP A 293 12.36 -15.68 13.77
CA ASP A 293 12.80 -17.07 13.81
C ASP A 293 13.96 -17.19 14.81
N GLY A 294 13.79 -18.07 15.82
CA GLY A 294 14.72 -18.20 16.95
C GLY A 294 14.46 -17.24 18.13
N ARG A 295 13.45 -16.37 18.07
CA ARG A 295 13.08 -15.43 19.15
C ARG A 295 11.57 -15.50 19.45
N PRO A 296 11.06 -16.59 20.02
CA PRO A 296 9.62 -16.83 20.19
C PRO A 296 8.93 -15.74 21.03
N HIS A 297 9.54 -15.25 22.09
CA HIS A 297 8.96 -14.21 22.95
C HIS A 297 8.76 -12.88 22.23
N ILE A 298 9.68 -12.48 21.32
CA ILE A 298 9.52 -11.27 20.51
C ILE A 298 8.37 -11.44 19.53
N ARG A 299 8.24 -12.64 18.94
CA ARG A 299 7.14 -12.95 18.02
C ARG A 299 5.79 -12.89 18.72
N GLU A 300 5.67 -13.56 19.88
CA GLU A 300 4.42 -13.57 20.65
C GLU A 300 4.01 -12.15 21.10
N LEU A 301 4.97 -11.33 21.51
CA LEU A 301 4.70 -9.94 21.85
C LEU A 301 4.24 -9.13 20.64
N ALA A 302 4.89 -9.29 19.49
CA ALA A 302 4.49 -8.62 18.25
C ALA A 302 3.08 -9.06 17.78
N GLU A 303 2.76 -10.36 17.92
CA GLU A 303 1.42 -10.89 17.62
C GLU A 303 0.35 -10.33 18.57
N ALA A 304 0.65 -10.25 19.87
CA ALA A 304 -0.27 -9.67 20.86
C ALA A 304 -0.52 -8.17 20.61
N LEU A 305 0.53 -7.42 20.24
CA LEU A 305 0.41 -6.01 19.90
C LEU A 305 -0.40 -5.82 18.59
N ALA A 306 -0.15 -6.63 17.59
CA ALA A 306 -0.89 -6.60 16.32
C ALA A 306 -2.37 -6.96 16.49
N ALA A 307 -2.68 -7.84 17.46
CA ALA A 307 -4.05 -8.21 17.83
C ALA A 307 -4.73 -7.20 18.78
N HIS A 308 -4.06 -6.08 19.13
CA HIS A 308 -4.50 -5.12 20.15
C HIS A 308 -4.83 -5.77 21.50
N ASP A 309 -4.22 -6.94 21.80
CA ASP A 309 -4.39 -7.64 23.07
C ASP A 309 -3.41 -7.10 24.13
N ALA A 310 -3.81 -5.97 24.73
CA ALA A 310 -3.03 -5.31 25.76
C ALA A 310 -2.78 -6.19 27.00
N ARG A 311 -3.71 -7.12 27.32
CA ARG A 311 -3.56 -8.05 28.46
C ARG A 311 -2.45 -9.04 28.18
N ARG A 312 -2.48 -9.70 27.02
CA ARG A 312 -1.46 -10.67 26.61
C ARG A 312 -0.09 -9.99 26.44
N ALA A 313 -0.04 -8.81 25.80
CA ALA A 313 1.19 -8.05 25.67
C ALA A 313 1.81 -7.71 27.04
N THR A 314 1.00 -7.23 27.99
CA THR A 314 1.46 -6.92 29.35
C THR A 314 1.92 -8.18 30.10
N GLN A 315 1.23 -9.29 29.95
CA GLN A 315 1.62 -10.58 30.57
C GLN A 315 2.95 -11.07 30.02
N LEU A 316 3.16 -11.02 28.71
CA LEU A 316 4.42 -11.38 28.06
C LEU A 316 5.58 -10.49 28.53
N LEU A 317 5.36 -9.17 28.63
CA LEU A 317 6.36 -8.25 29.15
C LEU A 317 6.73 -8.56 30.60
N ARG A 318 5.77 -8.88 31.45
CA ARG A 318 6.02 -9.25 32.86
C ARG A 318 6.74 -10.59 33.00
N SER A 319 6.45 -11.56 32.14
CA SER A 319 7.14 -12.87 32.18
C SER A 319 8.63 -12.77 31.81
N VAL A 320 9.06 -11.68 31.20
CA VAL A 320 10.47 -11.41 30.85
C VAL A 320 11.19 -10.62 31.96
N GLU A 321 10.47 -10.04 32.93
CA GLU A 321 11.05 -9.29 34.05
C GLU A 321 11.99 -10.19 34.91
N ASP A 322 11.69 -11.49 34.99
CA ASP A 322 12.44 -12.49 35.75
C ASP A 322 13.33 -13.40 34.88
N ALA A 323 13.39 -13.18 33.55
CA ALA A 323 14.12 -14.04 32.64
C ALA A 323 15.57 -13.55 32.41
N PRO A 324 16.55 -14.48 32.27
CA PRO A 324 17.93 -14.07 31.99
C PRO A 324 18.06 -13.35 30.65
N PRO A 325 19.04 -12.43 30.49
CA PRO A 325 19.23 -11.58 29.31
C PRO A 325 19.34 -12.32 27.95
N ALA A 326 19.54 -13.62 27.97
CA ALA A 326 19.65 -14.47 26.77
C ALA A 326 18.36 -14.60 25.97
N ALA A 327 17.19 -14.18 26.49
CA ALA A 327 15.90 -14.29 25.79
C ALA A 327 15.66 -13.18 24.73
N GLY A 328 16.57 -12.23 24.57
CA GLY A 328 16.46 -11.17 23.55
C GLY A 328 15.47 -10.03 23.88
N LEU A 329 14.77 -10.12 25.02
CA LEU A 329 13.95 -9.06 25.60
C LEU A 329 14.52 -8.75 26.98
N SER A 330 14.71 -7.47 27.28
CA SER A 330 14.97 -6.99 28.62
C SER A 330 13.99 -5.88 28.97
N TRP A 331 13.37 -5.98 30.14
CA TRP A 331 12.50 -4.94 30.67
C TRP A 331 13.32 -3.99 31.51
N CYS A 332 13.47 -2.74 31.08
CA CYS A 332 14.00 -1.69 31.92
C CYS A 332 12.83 -0.91 32.53
N ARG A 333 12.59 -1.07 33.83
CA ARG A 333 11.80 -0.06 34.56
C ARG A 333 12.56 1.26 34.53
N THR A 334 12.08 2.18 33.72
CA THR A 334 12.47 3.58 33.90
C THR A 334 11.83 4.02 35.22
N VAL A 335 12.57 3.93 36.31
CA VAL A 335 12.24 4.74 37.48
C VAL A 335 12.25 6.17 36.96
N ALA A 336 11.13 6.89 37.11
CA ALA A 336 11.05 8.30 36.74
C ALA A 336 12.29 8.97 37.32
N ALA A 337 13.27 9.23 36.46
CA ALA A 337 14.44 9.99 36.84
C ALA A 337 13.91 11.39 37.13
N GLN A 338 13.93 11.74 38.42
CA GLN A 338 13.86 13.12 38.85
C GLN A 338 14.80 13.90 37.93
N ASN A 339 14.22 14.89 37.25
CA ASN A 339 14.87 15.93 36.48
C ASN A 339 16.35 16.13 36.80
N THR A 340 17.21 15.70 35.90
CA THR A 340 18.56 16.23 35.69
C THR A 340 18.93 16.02 34.25
N TRP A 341 18.55 16.96 33.42
CA TRP A 341 19.20 17.34 32.19
C TRP A 341 19.71 18.73 32.29
#